data_575ae6d6b6678b29decc69a8ce375f55
#
_entry.id   575ae6d6b6678b29decc69a8ce375f55
#
_cell.length_a   1.000
_cell.length_b   1.000
_cell.length_c   1.000
_cell.angle_alpha   90.00
_cell.angle_beta   90.00
_cell.angle_gamma   90.00
#
_symmetry.space_group_name_H-M   'P 1'
#
loop_
_entity.id
_entity.type
_entity.pdbx_description
1 polymer ?
#
loop_
_entity_poly.entity_id
_entity_poly.type
_entity_poly.pdbx_seq_one_letter_code
_entity_poly.pdbx_strand_id
1 'polypeptide(L)'
;GDFDRAFSAYEASNQAVEIGDNFKQHESVAHQLYNTQKSMLKQLRKISENKPYIKKWSVSSRNLSFLIGFPRSGTTLLDMIIRSHSKIDIIDNEHFRAKTLSTLDKFQKLLLVEQINAATAKTANDFYFQELQRHTELSETSKIIEKILLNFHEVPAISQIFPDAKYIL
;
A
#
# COMPACT_ATOMS: atom_id res chain seq x y z
N GLY A 1 -5.10 15.98 -38.31
CA GLY A 1 -5.81 15.28 -37.29
C GLY A 1 -5.88 16.08 -36.00
N ASP A 2 -6.59 15.60 -35.05
CA ASP A 2 -6.95 16.29 -33.82
C ASP A 2 -5.84 16.40 -32.74
N PHE A 3 -4.60 16.03 -33.07
CA PHE A 3 -3.50 16.05 -32.09
C PHE A 3 -3.18 17.47 -31.57
N ASP A 4 -3.18 18.47 -32.45
CA ASP A 4 -2.88 19.86 -32.07
C ASP A 4 -3.97 20.42 -31.17
N ARG A 5 -5.23 20.08 -31.45
CA ARG A 5 -6.37 20.48 -30.60
C ARG A 5 -6.33 19.77 -29.25
N ALA A 6 -6.00 18.49 -29.23
CA ALA A 6 -5.85 17.71 -28.00
C ALA A 6 -4.70 18.26 -27.16
N PHE A 7 -3.57 18.59 -27.77
CA PHE A 7 -2.42 19.17 -27.06
C PHE A 7 -2.76 20.56 -26.49
N SER A 8 -3.38 21.43 -27.29
CA SER A 8 -3.81 22.77 -26.82
C SER A 8 -4.83 22.70 -25.70
N ALA A 9 -5.77 21.73 -25.75
CA ALA A 9 -6.72 21.52 -24.67
C ALA A 9 -6.04 21.01 -23.39
N TYR A 10 -5.02 20.16 -23.54
CA TYR A 10 -4.22 19.67 -22.41
C TYR A 10 -3.39 20.77 -21.76
N GLU A 11 -2.72 21.62 -22.57
CA GLU A 11 -2.01 22.80 -22.07
C GLU A 11 -2.93 23.77 -21.32
N ALA A 12 -4.10 24.07 -21.89
CA ALA A 12 -5.08 24.95 -21.26
C ALA A 12 -5.59 24.35 -19.93
N SER A 13 -5.79 23.03 -19.87
CA SER A 13 -6.18 22.34 -18.64
C SER A 13 -5.09 22.43 -17.57
N ASN A 14 -3.82 22.22 -17.93
CA ASN A 14 -2.71 22.33 -16.99
C ASN A 14 -2.54 23.77 -16.47
N GLN A 15 -2.63 24.77 -17.34
CA GLN A 15 -2.58 26.17 -16.94
C GLN A 15 -3.73 26.53 -16.00
N ALA A 16 -4.94 26.03 -16.24
CA ALA A 16 -6.09 26.26 -15.38
C ALA A 16 -5.89 25.64 -13.98
N VAL A 17 -5.22 24.49 -13.89
CA VAL A 17 -4.88 23.85 -12.62
C VAL A 17 -3.81 24.65 -11.87
N GLU A 18 -2.79 25.16 -12.57
CA GLU A 18 -1.72 25.97 -11.95
C GLU A 18 -2.22 27.31 -11.38
N ILE A 19 -3.22 27.90 -12.02
CA ILE A 19 -3.79 29.20 -11.61
C ILE A 19 -4.83 29.04 -10.50
N GLY A 20 -5.39 27.85 -10.33
CA GLY A 20 -6.45 27.60 -9.34
C GLY A 20 -5.94 27.59 -7.89
N ASP A 21 -6.76 28.13 -6.96
CA ASP A 21 -6.47 28.12 -5.52
C ASP A 21 -6.24 26.69 -4.97
N ASN A 22 -6.77 25.68 -5.63
CA ASN A 22 -6.57 24.28 -5.31
C ASN A 22 -5.13 23.81 -5.52
N PHE A 23 -4.35 24.40 -6.43
CA PHE A 23 -2.96 23.98 -6.67
C PHE A 23 -2.09 24.19 -5.43
N LYS A 24 -2.16 25.38 -4.82
CA LYS A 24 -1.42 25.67 -3.57
C LYS A 24 -1.82 24.74 -2.42
N GLN A 25 -3.09 24.37 -2.36
CA GLN A 25 -3.57 23.43 -1.34
C GLN A 25 -3.02 22.03 -1.61
N HIS A 26 -3.00 21.56 -2.86
CA HIS A 26 -2.42 20.27 -3.24
C HIS A 26 -0.90 20.22 -3.00
N GLU A 27 -0.21 21.31 -3.31
CA GLU A 27 1.23 21.44 -3.05
C GLU A 27 1.51 21.36 -1.54
N SER A 28 0.74 22.07 -0.71
CA SER A 28 0.85 21.99 0.74
C SER A 28 0.63 20.58 1.29
N VAL A 29 -0.38 19.88 0.79
CA VAL A 29 -0.66 18.48 1.16
C VAL A 29 0.47 17.54 0.71
N ALA A 30 1.00 17.72 -0.50
CA ALA A 30 2.12 16.94 -1.00
C ALA A 30 3.39 17.15 -0.14
N HIS A 31 3.68 18.39 0.25
CA HIS A 31 4.78 18.70 1.15
C HIS A 31 4.59 18.10 2.55
N GLN A 32 3.38 18.13 3.09
CA GLN A 32 3.08 17.50 4.38
C GLN A 32 3.26 15.98 4.32
N LEU A 33 2.77 15.32 3.26
CA LEU A 33 2.94 13.90 3.03
C LEU A 33 4.43 13.54 2.91
N TYR A 34 5.19 14.29 2.12
CA TYR A 34 6.62 14.10 1.96
C TYR A 34 7.36 14.21 3.29
N ASN A 35 7.10 15.25 4.07
CA ASN A 35 7.75 15.46 5.36
C ASN A 35 7.38 14.36 6.37
N THR A 36 6.13 13.92 6.37
CA THR A 36 5.66 12.82 7.20
C THR A 36 6.38 11.52 6.83
N GLN A 37 6.42 11.16 5.56
CA GLN A 37 7.12 9.96 5.08
C GLN A 37 8.62 10.02 5.37
N LYS A 38 9.26 11.16 5.15
CA LYS A 38 10.68 11.37 5.47
C LYS A 38 10.98 11.19 6.96
N SER A 39 10.11 11.70 7.82
CA SER A 39 10.22 11.51 9.27
C SER A 39 10.07 10.04 9.66
N MET A 40 9.08 9.35 9.09
CA MET A 40 8.86 7.93 9.32
C MET A 40 10.04 7.07 8.87
N LEU A 41 10.58 7.32 7.68
CA LEU A 41 11.76 6.61 7.17
C LEU A 41 12.97 6.82 8.09
N LYS A 42 13.18 8.04 8.61
CA LYS A 42 14.26 8.32 9.56
C LYS A 42 14.10 7.54 10.87
N GLN A 43 12.87 7.38 11.34
CA GLN A 43 12.59 6.60 12.54
C GLN A 43 12.76 5.10 12.29
N LEU A 44 12.25 4.58 11.17
CA LEU A 44 12.44 3.19 10.77
C LEU A 44 13.91 2.84 10.64
N ARG A 45 14.73 3.73 10.09
CA ARG A 45 16.17 3.53 9.96
C ARG A 45 16.83 3.41 11.34
N LYS A 46 16.52 4.28 12.28
CA LYS A 46 17.03 4.20 13.66
C LYS A 46 16.67 2.89 14.35
N ILE A 47 15.47 2.39 14.10
CA ILE A 47 15.02 1.13 14.68
C ILE A 47 15.75 -0.04 14.01
N SER A 48 15.93 -0.03 12.67
CA SER A 48 16.62 -1.12 11.95
C SER A 48 18.11 -1.25 12.32
N GLU A 49 18.75 -0.15 12.73
CA GLU A 49 20.14 -0.16 13.19
C GLU A 49 20.31 -0.89 14.53
N ASN A 50 19.26 -1.04 15.31
CA ASN A 50 19.33 -1.55 16.68
C ASN A 50 18.80 -2.98 16.89
N LYS A 51 18.06 -3.59 15.97
CA LYS A 51 17.53 -4.96 16.12
C LYS A 51 17.13 -5.60 14.77
N PRO A 52 17.27 -6.95 14.64
CA PRO A 52 16.68 -7.67 13.53
C PRO A 52 15.15 -7.61 13.59
N TYR A 53 14.57 -7.07 12.55
CA TYR A 53 13.25 -6.45 12.53
C TYR A 53 12.05 -7.39 12.44
N ILE A 54 12.23 -8.65 12.16
CA ILE A 54 11.10 -9.52 11.81
C ILE A 54 10.93 -10.58 12.88
N LYS A 55 10.02 -10.33 13.80
CA LYS A 55 9.44 -11.43 14.59
C LYS A 55 8.50 -12.20 13.65
N LYS A 56 8.91 -13.41 13.26
CA LYS A 56 8.02 -14.31 12.52
C LYS A 56 7.01 -14.90 13.49
N TRP A 57 5.78 -14.45 13.39
CA TRP A 57 4.66 -15.07 14.04
C TRP A 57 4.20 -16.28 13.21
N SER A 58 3.61 -17.27 13.83
CA SER A 58 2.98 -18.39 13.12
C SER A 58 1.59 -17.99 12.60
N VAL A 59 1.56 -17.08 11.63
CA VAL A 59 0.35 -16.59 10.98
C VAL A 59 0.49 -16.82 9.49
N SER A 60 -0.49 -17.47 8.86
CA SER A 60 -0.45 -17.78 7.43
C SER A 60 -0.80 -16.56 6.59
N SER A 61 -0.03 -16.26 5.56
CA SER A 61 -0.32 -15.22 4.58
C SER A 61 -1.18 -15.71 3.40
N ARG A 62 -1.66 -16.95 3.40
CA ARG A 62 -2.61 -17.49 2.40
C ARG A 62 -2.28 -17.14 0.95
N ASN A 63 -1.01 -17.33 0.52
CA ASN A 63 -0.55 -16.96 -0.84
C ASN A 63 -0.63 -15.47 -1.17
N LEU A 64 -0.63 -14.57 -0.18
CA LEU A 64 -0.64 -13.14 -0.36
C LEU A 64 0.74 -12.63 -0.77
N SER A 65 0.74 -11.72 -1.73
CA SER A 65 1.91 -10.94 -2.14
C SER A 65 1.52 -9.47 -2.23
N PHE A 66 2.48 -8.58 -2.05
CA PHE A 66 2.27 -7.14 -2.18
C PHE A 66 3.06 -6.60 -3.36
N LEU A 67 2.38 -5.94 -4.29
CA LEU A 67 3.01 -5.16 -5.35
C LEU A 67 3.19 -3.74 -4.84
N ILE A 68 4.44 -3.35 -4.65
CA ILE A 68 4.82 -2.04 -4.11
C ILE A 68 5.43 -1.22 -5.24
N GLY A 69 4.98 0.00 -5.39
CA GLY A 69 5.53 0.86 -6.43
C GLY A 69 5.19 2.33 -6.24
N PHE A 70 5.95 3.17 -6.90
CA PHE A 70 5.61 4.59 -7.01
C PHE A 70 4.56 4.82 -8.10
N PRO A 71 3.75 5.87 -8.00
CA PRO A 71 2.93 6.32 -9.09
C PRO A 71 3.80 6.50 -10.35
N ARG A 72 3.27 6.11 -11.51
CA ARG A 72 3.98 6.21 -12.81
C ARG A 72 5.19 5.28 -12.98
N SER A 73 5.39 4.30 -12.10
CA SER A 73 6.44 3.27 -12.23
C SER A 73 6.04 2.05 -13.07
N GLY A 74 4.89 2.11 -13.76
CA GLY A 74 4.42 1.00 -14.60
C GLY A 74 3.58 -0.04 -13.84
N THR A 75 3.27 0.17 -12.57
CA THR A 75 2.46 -0.76 -11.76
C THR A 75 1.08 -1.05 -12.36
N THR A 76 0.48 -0.10 -13.06
CA THR A 76 -0.80 -0.32 -13.77
C THR A 76 -0.63 -1.26 -14.97
N LEU A 77 0.45 -1.11 -15.74
CA LEU A 77 0.74 -2.01 -16.85
C LEU A 77 1.04 -3.43 -16.34
N LEU A 78 1.83 -3.54 -15.29
CA LEU A 78 2.13 -4.82 -14.65
C LEU A 78 0.87 -5.47 -14.09
N ASP A 79 -0.02 -4.71 -13.45
CA ASP A 79 -1.34 -5.15 -12.98
C ASP A 79 -2.16 -5.75 -14.14
N MET A 80 -2.25 -5.05 -15.27
CA MET A 80 -2.97 -5.56 -16.46
C MET A 80 -2.40 -6.87 -16.99
N ILE A 81 -1.07 -6.99 -17.03
CA ILE A 81 -0.39 -8.20 -17.46
C ILE A 81 -0.68 -9.36 -16.49
N ILE A 82 -0.58 -9.12 -15.20
CA ILE A 82 -0.78 -10.17 -14.20
C ILE A 82 -2.24 -10.63 -14.15
N ARG A 83 -3.21 -9.71 -14.31
CA ARG A 83 -4.65 -10.03 -14.36
C ARG A 83 -5.02 -10.97 -15.53
N SER A 84 -4.19 -11.07 -16.56
CA SER A 84 -4.42 -12.03 -17.62
C SER A 84 -4.18 -13.48 -17.19
N HIS A 85 -3.58 -13.71 -16.01
CA HIS A 85 -3.30 -15.05 -15.51
C HIS A 85 -4.47 -15.59 -14.67
N SER A 86 -5.04 -16.72 -15.05
CA SER A 86 -6.27 -17.31 -14.48
C SER A 86 -6.18 -17.75 -13.02
N LYS A 87 -4.98 -17.78 -12.41
CA LYS A 87 -4.76 -18.21 -11.03
C LYS A 87 -4.23 -17.09 -10.13
N ILE A 88 -4.35 -15.84 -10.57
CA ILE A 88 -3.88 -14.70 -9.80
C ILE A 88 -5.01 -13.68 -9.71
N ASP A 89 -5.33 -13.30 -8.50
CA ASP A 89 -6.28 -12.23 -8.21
C ASP A 89 -5.51 -10.99 -7.75
N ILE A 90 -5.73 -9.87 -8.43
CA ILE A 90 -5.14 -8.59 -8.03
C ILE A 90 -6.19 -7.73 -7.34
N ILE A 91 -5.82 -7.28 -6.16
CA ILE A 91 -6.62 -6.39 -5.35
C ILE A 91 -6.00 -5.00 -5.40
N ASP A 92 -6.75 -4.07 -5.93
CA ASP A 92 -6.42 -2.64 -5.94
C ASP A 92 -7.43 -1.91 -5.07
N ASN A 93 -7.43 -2.27 -3.78
CA ASN A 93 -8.40 -1.71 -2.83
C ASN A 93 -7.71 -1.33 -1.52
N GLU A 94 -7.30 -0.07 -1.44
CA GLU A 94 -6.71 0.50 -0.21
C GLU A 94 -7.62 0.36 1.02
N HIS A 95 -8.93 0.23 0.81
CA HIS A 95 -9.89 0.16 1.90
C HIS A 95 -9.68 -1.06 2.79
N PHE A 96 -9.39 -2.25 2.22
CA PHE A 96 -9.15 -3.46 3.03
C PHE A 96 -7.92 -3.31 3.91
N ARG A 97 -6.83 -2.80 3.34
CA ARG A 97 -5.60 -2.56 4.07
C ARG A 97 -5.78 -1.49 5.13
N ALA A 98 -6.37 -0.36 4.78
CA ALA A 98 -6.63 0.72 5.72
C ALA A 98 -7.51 0.26 6.88
N LYS A 99 -8.55 -0.53 6.59
CA LYS A 99 -9.45 -1.10 7.58
C LYS A 99 -8.75 -2.15 8.46
N THR A 100 -7.89 -2.99 7.89
CA THR A 100 -7.06 -3.94 8.64
C THR A 100 -6.10 -3.21 9.57
N LEU A 101 -5.39 -2.21 9.05
CA LEU A 101 -4.49 -1.41 9.87
C LEU A 101 -5.24 -0.57 10.91
N SER A 102 -6.54 -0.30 10.73
CA SER A 102 -7.36 0.38 11.73
C SER A 102 -7.63 -0.47 12.96
N THR A 103 -7.46 -1.78 12.91
CA THR A 103 -7.51 -2.66 14.08
C THR A 103 -6.31 -2.49 15.01
N LEU A 104 -5.22 -1.91 14.50
CA LEU A 104 -4.04 -1.57 15.25
C LEU A 104 -4.24 -0.19 15.90
N ASP A 105 -3.71 0.00 17.08
CA ASP A 105 -3.75 1.32 17.68
C ASP A 105 -2.86 2.31 16.91
N LYS A 106 -3.03 3.61 17.21
CA LYS A 106 -2.36 4.69 16.48
C LYS A 106 -0.83 4.60 16.55
N PHE A 107 -0.29 4.10 17.67
CA PHE A 107 1.16 3.94 17.85
C PHE A 107 1.68 2.73 17.07
N GLN A 108 0.92 1.65 17.01
CA GLN A 108 1.27 0.46 16.24
C GLN A 108 1.30 0.73 14.74
N LYS A 109 0.43 1.63 14.24
CA LYS A 109 0.40 2.02 12.82
C LYS A 109 1.62 2.82 12.38
N LEU A 110 2.10 3.70 13.26
CA LEU A 110 3.03 4.76 12.84
C LEU A 110 4.50 4.45 13.15
N LEU A 111 4.81 3.70 14.21
CA LEU A 111 6.16 3.75 14.76
C LEU A 111 6.70 2.48 15.39
N LEU A 112 5.85 1.57 15.79
CA LEU A 112 6.28 0.57 16.75
C LEU A 112 5.87 -0.82 16.30
N VAL A 113 6.49 -1.24 15.23
CA VAL A 113 6.63 -2.63 14.86
C VAL A 113 7.01 -3.50 16.09
N GLU A 114 7.67 -2.92 17.07
CA GLU A 114 8.00 -3.58 18.33
C GLU A 114 6.78 -3.90 19.22
N GLN A 115 5.67 -3.20 19.05
CA GLN A 115 4.46 -3.38 19.88
C GLN A 115 3.42 -4.33 19.26
N ILE A 116 3.57 -4.69 17.99
CA ILE A 116 2.72 -5.74 17.42
C ILE A 116 3.14 -7.06 18.06
N ASN A 117 2.21 -7.69 18.76
CA ASN A 117 2.40 -9.02 19.32
C ASN A 117 1.66 -10.08 18.49
N ALA A 118 1.89 -11.35 18.80
CA ALA A 118 1.30 -12.46 18.06
C ALA A 118 -0.23 -12.42 18.00
N ALA A 119 -0.89 -12.03 19.08
CA ALA A 119 -2.35 -11.96 19.15
C ALA A 119 -2.89 -10.83 18.26
N THR A 120 -2.28 -9.64 18.33
CA THR A 120 -2.66 -8.48 17.50
C THR A 120 -2.41 -8.78 16.02
N ALA A 121 -1.25 -9.36 15.67
CA ALA A 121 -0.94 -9.75 14.30
C ALA A 121 -1.96 -10.76 13.77
N LYS A 122 -2.31 -11.77 14.57
CA LYS A 122 -3.33 -12.75 14.19
C LYS A 122 -4.70 -12.12 13.99
N THR A 123 -5.14 -11.27 14.90
CA THR A 123 -6.44 -10.59 14.80
C THR A 123 -6.52 -9.73 13.54
N ALA A 124 -5.48 -8.96 13.24
CA ALA A 124 -5.41 -8.14 12.05
C ALA A 124 -5.39 -9.00 10.76
N ASN A 125 -4.66 -10.10 10.77
CA ASN A 125 -4.60 -11.04 9.64
C ASN A 125 -5.97 -11.69 9.39
N ASP A 126 -6.60 -12.24 10.43
CA ASP A 126 -7.92 -12.88 10.32
C ASP A 126 -8.97 -11.87 9.82
N PHE A 127 -8.93 -10.64 10.32
CA PHE A 127 -9.81 -9.58 9.89
C PHE A 127 -9.63 -9.24 8.41
N TYR A 128 -8.38 -9.10 7.93
CA TYR A 128 -8.07 -8.85 6.53
C TYR A 128 -8.70 -9.90 5.62
N PHE A 129 -8.48 -11.19 5.91
CA PHE A 129 -9.00 -12.26 5.07
C PHE A 129 -10.52 -12.41 5.17
N GLN A 130 -11.13 -12.09 6.31
CA GLN A 130 -12.59 -12.05 6.43
C GLN A 130 -13.20 -10.93 5.54
N GLU A 131 -12.63 -9.74 5.58
CA GLU A 131 -13.08 -8.64 4.73
C GLU A 131 -12.86 -8.96 3.25
N LEU A 132 -11.73 -9.54 2.93
CA LEU A 132 -11.43 -9.94 1.56
C LEU A 132 -12.43 -10.97 1.01
N GLN A 133 -12.78 -11.99 1.79
CA GLN A 133 -13.78 -12.99 1.41
C GLN A 133 -15.19 -12.43 1.25
N ARG A 134 -15.53 -11.37 1.98
CA ARG A 134 -16.85 -10.69 1.85
C ARG A 134 -17.00 -9.93 0.54
N HIS A 135 -15.90 -9.49 -0.03
CA HIS A 135 -15.92 -8.56 -1.15
C HIS A 135 -15.34 -9.14 -2.45
N THR A 136 -14.77 -10.32 -2.38
CA THR A 136 -14.09 -10.93 -3.54
C THR A 136 -14.34 -12.44 -3.54
N GLU A 137 -14.81 -12.96 -4.66
CA GLU A 137 -14.90 -14.39 -4.88
C GLU A 137 -13.49 -14.91 -5.19
N LEU A 138 -12.77 -15.32 -4.15
CA LEU A 138 -11.43 -15.87 -4.28
C LEU A 138 -11.52 -17.39 -4.44
N SER A 139 -10.82 -17.93 -5.42
CA SER A 139 -10.53 -19.36 -5.45
C SER A 139 -9.53 -19.71 -4.35
N GLU A 140 -9.73 -20.85 -3.66
CA GLU A 140 -8.80 -21.32 -2.61
C GLU A 140 -7.37 -21.52 -3.12
N THR A 141 -7.21 -21.71 -4.42
CA THR A 141 -5.91 -21.94 -5.08
C THR A 141 -5.29 -20.69 -5.68
N SER A 142 -6.01 -19.58 -5.71
CA SER A 142 -5.52 -18.34 -6.29
C SER A 142 -4.38 -17.73 -5.47
N LYS A 143 -3.43 -17.15 -6.17
CA LYS A 143 -2.46 -16.24 -5.56
C LYS A 143 -3.06 -14.85 -5.53
N ILE A 144 -2.95 -14.22 -4.40
CA ILE A 144 -3.49 -12.87 -4.18
C ILE A 144 -2.34 -11.88 -4.25
N ILE A 145 -2.50 -10.85 -5.06
CA ILE A 145 -1.56 -9.73 -5.11
C ILE A 145 -2.32 -8.47 -4.71
N GLU A 146 -1.94 -7.86 -3.61
CA GLU A 146 -2.43 -6.54 -3.21
C GLU A 146 -1.48 -5.46 -3.69
N LYS A 147 -2.01 -4.45 -4.37
CA LYS A 147 -1.26 -3.32 -4.87
C LYS A 147 -1.17 -2.22 -3.81
N ILE A 148 0.05 -1.88 -3.41
CA ILE A 148 0.33 -0.81 -2.46
C ILE A 148 1.07 0.32 -3.17
N LEU A 149 0.39 1.45 -3.35
CA LEU A 149 1.00 2.65 -3.90
C LEU A 149 1.20 3.68 -2.81
N LEU A 150 2.36 4.32 -2.77
CA LEU A 150 2.72 5.42 -1.85
C LEU A 150 2.77 5.10 -0.34
N ASN A 151 2.25 3.98 0.11
CA ASN A 151 2.14 3.67 1.54
C ASN A 151 3.30 2.79 2.05
N PHE A 152 4.52 3.07 1.62
CA PHE A 152 5.72 2.31 2.04
C PHE A 152 5.93 2.26 3.55
N HIS A 153 5.46 3.27 4.25
CA HIS A 153 5.55 3.34 5.71
C HIS A 153 4.71 2.27 6.42
N GLU A 154 3.75 1.68 5.74
CA GLU A 154 2.93 0.58 6.27
C GLU A 154 3.63 -0.78 6.17
N VAL A 155 4.64 -0.92 5.30
CA VAL A 155 5.33 -2.19 5.04
C VAL A 155 5.87 -2.87 6.30
N PRO A 156 6.46 -2.17 7.28
CA PRO A 156 6.90 -2.80 8.51
C PRO A 156 5.77 -3.42 9.34
N ALA A 157 4.61 -2.77 9.43
CA ALA A 157 3.44 -3.32 10.10
C ALA A 157 2.86 -4.50 9.30
N ILE A 158 2.73 -4.32 7.99
CA ILE A 158 2.26 -5.36 7.06
C ILE A 158 3.13 -6.61 7.16
N SER A 159 4.46 -6.48 7.22
CA SER A 159 5.38 -7.61 7.31
C SER A 159 5.25 -8.41 8.61
N GLN A 160 4.70 -7.83 9.66
CA GLN A 160 4.40 -8.55 10.90
C GLN A 160 3.02 -9.20 10.90
N ILE A 161 2.05 -8.57 10.25
CA ILE A 161 0.71 -9.15 10.08
C ILE A 161 0.73 -10.31 9.08
N PHE A 162 1.57 -10.19 8.04
CA PHE A 162 1.71 -11.16 6.95
C PHE A 162 3.17 -11.61 6.79
N PRO A 163 3.72 -12.38 7.73
CA PRO A 163 5.16 -12.67 7.78
C PRO A 163 5.68 -13.51 6.61
N ASP A 164 4.80 -14.28 5.96
CA ASP A 164 5.15 -15.12 4.81
C ASP A 164 4.78 -14.48 3.47
N ALA A 165 4.21 -13.27 3.48
CA ALA A 165 3.88 -12.55 2.26
C ALA A 165 5.14 -12.19 1.48
N LYS A 166 5.01 -12.20 0.15
CA LYS A 166 6.08 -11.79 -0.75
C LYS A 166 5.90 -10.34 -1.17
N TYR A 167 7.00 -9.68 -1.48
CA TYR A 167 7.01 -8.30 -1.94
C TYR A 167 7.61 -8.23 -3.34
N ILE A 168 6.88 -7.57 -4.25
CA ILE A 168 7.27 -7.29 -5.62
C ILE A 168 7.52 -5.78 -5.68
N LEU A 169 8.73 -5.39 -6.07
CA LEU A 169 9.17 -3.99 -6.14
C LEU A 169 9.38 -3.58 -7.60
#